data_43357e2126b082b251c3777ed8e0eb13
#
_entry.id   43357e2126b082b251c3777ed8e0eb13
#
_cell.length_a   1.000
_cell.length_b   1.000
_cell.length_c   1.000
_cell.angle_alpha   90.00
_cell.angle_beta   90.00
_cell.angle_gamma   90.00
#
_symmetry.space_group_name_H-M   'P 1'
#
loop_
_entity.id
_entity.type
_entity.pdbx_description
1 polymer ?
#
loop_
_entity_poly.entity_id
_entity_poly.type
_entity_poly.pdbx_seq_one_letter_code
_entity_poly.pdbx_strand_id
1 'polypeptide(L)'
;RRQTNINNMNLVIVESPAKAKTINKYLGSGYNVLASYGHVRDLPSKNGSVDPTNNFSFEWEVSNTSKKHIKEIYDAAKESTNIFLATDPDREGEAIAWHIIELLNKKNLTKNKTIKRVVFSEITKSAVKNGIDNPRDLDKSLVDAYLARRALDYLFGFNLSPVLWRKLPGAKSAGRVQSVALRLICEREVEIESFDPQEYWKISANIHIDKHAISANLTHYKSEKIDKFSFRNESTANKVVSSFHDKNFKLIDITKKPVS
;
A
#
# COMPACT_ATOMS: atom_id res chain seq x y z
N ARG A 1 28.31 48.32 3.61
CA ARG A 1 27.93 47.04 4.29
C ARG A 1 26.60 46.62 3.73
N ARG A 2 26.60 45.67 2.78
CA ARG A 2 25.40 45.02 2.32
C ARG A 2 24.97 44.06 3.43
N GLN A 3 23.86 44.36 4.11
CA GLN A 3 23.12 43.37 4.90
C GLN A 3 22.63 42.32 3.91
N THR A 4 23.27 41.15 3.90
CA THR A 4 22.70 39.96 3.30
C THR A 4 21.45 39.60 4.11
N ASN A 5 20.27 39.89 3.56
CA ASN A 5 19.03 39.26 4.01
C ASN A 5 19.26 37.75 3.88
N ILE A 6 19.53 37.10 4.98
CA ILE A 6 19.44 35.63 5.08
C ILE A 6 17.95 35.34 4.92
N ASN A 7 17.54 35.08 3.67
CA ASN A 7 16.21 34.52 3.43
C ASN A 7 16.11 33.22 4.24
N ASN A 8 15.32 33.24 5.31
CA ASN A 8 14.99 32.07 6.10
C ASN A 8 14.17 31.12 5.22
N MET A 9 14.85 30.38 4.31
CA MET A 9 14.18 29.44 3.41
C MET A 9 13.98 28.11 4.16
N ASN A 10 12.74 27.62 4.14
CA ASN A 10 12.39 26.31 4.68
C ASN A 10 12.52 25.26 3.57
N LEU A 11 13.31 24.22 3.82
CA LEU A 11 13.39 23.06 2.93
C LEU A 11 12.37 22.01 3.35
N VAL A 12 11.53 21.57 2.42
CA VAL A 12 10.59 20.45 2.62
C VAL A 12 11.00 19.32 1.68
N ILE A 13 11.18 18.13 2.23
CA ILE A 13 11.57 16.95 1.46
C ILE A 13 10.44 15.92 1.51
N VAL A 14 10.00 15.51 0.34
CA VAL A 14 8.96 14.48 0.13
C VAL A 14 9.53 13.31 -0.69
N GLU A 15 8.81 12.19 -0.79
CA GLU A 15 9.32 11.03 -1.51
C GLU A 15 9.12 11.10 -3.03
N SER A 16 8.11 11.84 -3.52
CA SER A 16 7.78 11.85 -4.96
C SER A 16 7.68 13.25 -5.57
N PRO A 17 8.04 13.40 -6.85
CA PRO A 17 7.97 14.71 -7.55
C PRO A 17 6.52 15.21 -7.70
N ALA A 18 5.54 14.32 -7.79
CA ALA A 18 4.13 14.69 -7.84
C ALA A 18 3.69 15.38 -6.55
N LYS A 19 4.06 14.80 -5.38
CA LYS A 19 3.82 15.42 -4.08
C LYS A 19 4.55 16.75 -3.95
N ALA A 20 5.82 16.82 -4.38
CA ALA A 20 6.61 18.07 -4.33
C ALA A 20 5.91 19.21 -5.08
N LYS A 21 5.45 18.96 -6.31
CA LYS A 21 4.73 19.94 -7.12
C LYS A 21 3.46 20.47 -6.45
N THR A 22 2.68 19.56 -5.85
CA THR A 22 1.41 19.90 -5.20
C THR A 22 1.64 20.67 -3.91
N ILE A 23 2.54 20.19 -3.05
CA ILE A 23 2.84 20.80 -1.75
C ILE A 23 3.49 22.18 -1.93
N ASN A 24 4.35 22.34 -2.93
CA ASN A 24 4.95 23.65 -3.23
C ASN A 24 3.89 24.71 -3.56
N LYS A 25 2.82 24.34 -4.29
CA LYS A 25 1.69 25.26 -4.54
C LYS A 25 0.95 25.67 -3.27
N TYR A 26 0.88 24.77 -2.27
CA TYR A 26 0.16 25.03 -1.03
C TYR A 26 0.94 25.89 -0.04
N LEU A 27 2.27 25.73 0.00
CA LEU A 27 3.14 26.40 0.97
C LEU A 27 3.63 27.80 0.50
N GLY A 28 3.78 28.02 -0.80
CA GLY A 28 4.18 29.30 -1.36
C GLY A 28 5.69 29.59 -1.29
N SER A 29 6.09 30.86 -1.47
CA SER A 29 7.48 31.28 -1.75
C SER A 29 8.47 31.15 -0.57
N GLY A 30 7.99 30.94 0.65
CA GLY A 30 8.88 30.73 1.83
C GLY A 30 9.42 29.30 1.96
N TYR A 31 9.05 28.41 1.04
CA TYR A 31 9.38 27.01 1.08
C TYR A 31 10.00 26.53 -0.24
N ASN A 32 11.08 25.76 -0.15
CA ASN A 32 11.65 25.01 -1.25
C ASN A 32 11.27 23.53 -1.06
N VAL A 33 10.46 22.97 -1.97
CA VAL A 33 9.96 21.59 -1.84
C VAL A 33 10.67 20.71 -2.86
N LEU A 34 11.44 19.74 -2.37
CA LEU A 34 12.20 18.79 -3.18
C LEU A 34 11.71 17.36 -2.96
N ALA A 35 11.91 16.51 -3.98
CA ALA A 35 11.62 15.07 -3.90
C ALA A 35 12.92 14.27 -3.74
N SER A 36 12.85 13.22 -2.90
CA SER A 36 13.94 12.23 -2.77
C SER A 36 13.90 11.15 -3.85
N TYR A 37 12.77 11.01 -4.55
CA TYR A 37 12.49 9.93 -5.51
C TYR A 37 12.55 8.53 -4.88
N GLY A 38 11.99 8.40 -3.68
CA GLY A 38 11.97 7.16 -2.89
C GLY A 38 13.21 7.02 -2.01
N HIS A 39 13.68 5.79 -1.83
CA HIS A 39 14.86 5.51 -1.01
C HIS A 39 16.14 6.08 -1.60
N VAL A 40 16.87 6.84 -0.79
CA VAL A 40 18.13 7.51 -1.17
C VAL A 40 19.36 6.63 -0.98
N ARG A 41 19.27 5.61 -0.11
CA ARG A 41 20.29 4.57 0.14
C ARG A 41 19.65 3.20 0.13
N ASP A 42 20.43 2.19 -0.26
CA ASP A 42 20.04 0.79 -0.12
C ASP A 42 21.26 -0.08 0.24
N LEU A 43 21.00 -1.34 0.55
CA LEU A 43 22.05 -2.32 0.80
C LEU A 43 22.70 -2.75 -0.53
N PRO A 44 24.03 -2.79 -0.63
CA PRO A 44 24.71 -3.40 -1.77
C PRO A 44 24.23 -4.82 -2.03
N SER A 45 24.08 -5.19 -3.31
CA SER A 45 23.70 -6.54 -3.72
C SER A 45 24.87 -7.53 -3.60
N LYS A 46 25.54 -7.55 -2.46
CA LYS A 46 26.66 -8.44 -2.13
C LYS A 46 26.42 -9.10 -0.78
N ASN A 47 27.02 -10.26 -0.53
CA ASN A 47 26.97 -10.88 0.78
C ASN A 47 27.71 -10.02 1.82
N GLY A 48 27.19 -9.98 3.06
CA GLY A 48 27.82 -9.25 4.17
C GLY A 48 27.36 -7.81 4.36
N SER A 49 26.40 -7.29 3.54
CA SER A 49 25.86 -5.93 3.73
C SER A 49 25.01 -5.79 5.01
N VAL A 50 24.59 -6.89 5.60
CA VAL A 50 24.09 -6.98 6.97
C VAL A 50 24.93 -8.01 7.70
N ASP A 51 25.57 -7.60 8.80
CA ASP A 51 26.45 -8.47 9.60
C ASP A 51 25.78 -8.93 10.90
N PRO A 52 25.27 -10.19 10.97
CA PRO A 52 24.64 -10.71 12.18
C PRO A 52 25.59 -10.81 13.39
N THR A 53 26.91 -10.92 13.14
CA THR A 53 27.91 -11.08 14.20
C THR A 53 28.29 -9.75 14.85
N ASN A 54 28.00 -8.63 14.15
CA ASN A 54 28.25 -7.28 14.63
C ASN A 54 26.94 -6.52 14.83
N ASN A 55 26.09 -7.03 15.71
CA ASN A 55 24.80 -6.43 16.08
C ASN A 55 23.94 -6.02 14.88
N PHE A 56 23.92 -6.85 13.83
CA PHE A 56 23.20 -6.59 12.57
C PHE A 56 23.56 -5.23 11.96
N SER A 57 24.83 -4.85 12.01
CA SER A 57 25.29 -3.62 11.36
C SER A 57 25.02 -3.63 9.87
N PHE A 58 24.70 -2.45 9.33
CA PHE A 58 24.32 -2.27 7.92
C PHE A 58 25.41 -1.54 7.15
N GLU A 59 25.76 -2.05 5.97
CA GLU A 59 26.53 -1.33 4.96
C GLU A 59 25.57 -0.65 3.97
N TRP A 60 25.47 0.68 4.04
CA TRP A 60 24.60 1.45 3.17
C TRP A 60 25.35 2.09 2.03
N GLU A 61 24.82 2.01 0.82
CA GLU A 61 25.29 2.78 -0.32
C GLU A 61 24.21 3.69 -0.93
N VAL A 62 24.65 4.80 -1.50
CA VAL A 62 23.78 5.72 -2.26
C VAL A 62 23.60 5.15 -3.66
N SER A 63 22.36 4.91 -4.09
CA SER A 63 22.09 4.44 -5.44
C SER A 63 22.53 5.45 -6.50
N ASN A 64 22.99 4.95 -7.65
CA ASN A 64 23.45 5.83 -8.73
C ASN A 64 22.33 6.77 -9.23
N THR A 65 21.09 6.30 -9.23
CA THR A 65 19.91 7.08 -9.61
C THR A 65 19.60 8.20 -8.62
N SER A 66 19.89 8.00 -7.33
CA SER A 66 19.61 8.99 -6.29
C SER A 66 20.69 10.07 -6.14
N LYS A 67 21.90 9.87 -6.68
CA LYS A 67 23.03 10.82 -6.51
C LYS A 67 22.70 12.25 -6.91
N LYS A 68 21.98 12.43 -8.04
CA LYS A 68 21.57 13.75 -8.52
C LYS A 68 20.63 14.44 -7.54
N HIS A 69 19.60 13.73 -7.10
CA HIS A 69 18.57 14.27 -6.19
C HIS A 69 19.13 14.57 -4.80
N ILE A 70 20.04 13.72 -4.31
CA ILE A 70 20.76 13.96 -3.05
C ILE A 70 21.62 15.22 -3.16
N LYS A 71 22.29 15.47 -4.30
CA LYS A 71 23.05 16.69 -4.50
C LYS A 71 22.14 17.92 -4.44
N GLU A 72 20.98 17.89 -5.10
CA GLU A 72 19.99 18.96 -5.03
C GLU A 72 19.53 19.24 -3.58
N ILE A 73 19.30 18.16 -2.80
CA ILE A 73 18.93 18.24 -1.38
C ILE A 73 20.10 18.86 -0.56
N TYR A 74 21.35 18.47 -0.80
CA TYR A 74 22.51 19.05 -0.12
C TYR A 74 22.64 20.54 -0.40
N ASP A 75 22.47 20.95 -1.64
CA ASP A 75 22.61 22.35 -2.04
C ASP A 75 21.49 23.21 -1.42
N ALA A 76 20.24 22.73 -1.45
CA ALA A 76 19.13 23.38 -0.79
C ALA A 76 19.27 23.40 0.75
N ALA A 77 19.80 22.33 1.34
CA ALA A 77 20.03 22.27 2.79
C ALA A 77 21.08 23.29 3.26
N LYS A 78 22.08 23.64 2.46
CA LYS A 78 23.08 24.69 2.82
C LYS A 78 22.40 26.03 3.05
N GLU A 79 21.41 26.37 2.23
CA GLU A 79 20.73 27.68 2.23
C GLU A 79 19.54 27.74 3.18
N SER A 80 19.13 26.60 3.78
CA SER A 80 17.94 26.50 4.63
C SER A 80 18.30 26.55 6.10
N THR A 81 17.42 27.13 6.92
CA THR A 81 17.50 27.09 8.38
C THR A 81 16.66 25.98 8.97
N ASN A 82 15.53 25.68 8.35
CA ASN A 82 14.63 24.60 8.77
C ASN A 82 14.52 23.55 7.66
N ILE A 83 14.51 22.28 8.04
CA ILE A 83 14.35 21.12 7.16
C ILE A 83 13.19 20.30 7.67
N PHE A 84 12.16 20.21 6.85
CA PHE A 84 10.96 19.42 7.12
C PHE A 84 10.96 18.16 6.27
N LEU A 85 10.88 16.99 6.90
CA LEU A 85 10.84 15.71 6.24
C LEU A 85 9.38 15.25 6.18
N ALA A 86 8.75 15.49 5.03
CA ALA A 86 7.32 15.30 4.78
C ALA A 86 7.04 14.06 3.91
N THR A 87 7.75 12.97 4.20
CA THR A 87 7.53 11.65 3.62
C THR A 87 6.34 10.95 4.28
N ASP A 88 5.83 9.86 3.71
CA ASP A 88 4.63 9.15 4.18
C ASP A 88 4.66 8.80 5.68
N PRO A 89 3.49 8.69 6.33
CA PRO A 89 3.40 8.45 7.78
C PRO A 89 3.68 7.00 8.20
N ASP A 90 4.16 6.17 7.30
CA ASP A 90 4.50 4.79 7.56
C ASP A 90 6.00 4.58 7.85
N ARG A 91 6.39 3.33 8.16
CA ARG A 91 7.80 3.00 8.45
C ARG A 91 8.74 3.21 7.25
N GLU A 92 8.24 3.08 6.01
CA GLU A 92 9.05 3.32 4.81
C GLU A 92 9.37 4.81 4.66
N GLY A 93 8.36 5.69 4.85
CA GLY A 93 8.55 7.14 4.86
C GLY A 93 9.43 7.60 6.02
N GLU A 94 9.30 7.00 7.21
CA GLU A 94 10.17 7.30 8.35
C GLU A 94 11.63 6.90 8.07
N ALA A 95 11.85 5.77 7.41
CA ALA A 95 13.19 5.33 7.00
C ALA A 95 13.82 6.25 5.93
N ILE A 96 13.03 6.72 4.95
CA ILE A 96 13.51 7.71 3.97
C ILE A 96 13.96 8.97 4.70
N ALA A 97 13.16 9.48 5.62
CA ALA A 97 13.50 10.64 6.44
C ALA A 97 14.79 10.42 7.24
N TRP A 98 14.93 9.27 7.91
CA TRP A 98 16.12 8.89 8.64
C TRP A 98 17.36 8.81 7.74
N HIS A 99 17.26 8.19 6.58
CA HIS A 99 18.36 8.10 5.63
C HIS A 99 18.83 9.48 5.14
N ILE A 100 17.90 10.43 4.94
CA ILE A 100 18.23 11.79 4.55
C ILE A 100 18.97 12.52 5.69
N ILE A 101 18.49 12.39 6.94
CA ILE A 101 19.16 12.97 8.11
C ILE A 101 20.59 12.45 8.22
N GLU A 102 20.80 11.14 8.10
CA GLU A 102 22.12 10.52 8.14
C GLU A 102 23.06 11.05 7.05
N LEU A 103 22.56 11.25 5.83
CA LEU A 103 23.33 11.81 4.73
C LEU A 103 23.69 13.29 4.97
N LEU A 104 22.76 14.07 5.50
CA LEU A 104 23.00 15.48 5.87
C LEU A 104 24.01 15.58 7.02
N ASN A 105 23.92 14.69 8.04
CA ASN A 105 24.87 14.61 9.14
C ASN A 105 26.29 14.31 8.65
N LYS A 106 26.48 13.34 7.75
CA LYS A 106 27.76 13.00 7.15
C LYS A 106 28.42 14.19 6.41
N LYS A 107 27.60 15.13 5.94
CA LYS A 107 28.07 16.37 5.27
C LYS A 107 28.12 17.59 6.20
N ASN A 108 27.87 17.41 7.49
CA ASN A 108 27.77 18.50 8.49
C ASN A 108 26.74 19.59 8.12
N LEU A 109 25.66 19.21 7.41
CA LEU A 109 24.60 20.12 6.97
C LEU A 109 23.43 20.25 7.95
N THR A 110 23.54 19.63 9.12
CA THR A 110 22.52 19.66 10.18
C THR A 110 22.82 20.66 11.30
N LYS A 111 24.07 21.14 11.39
CA LYS A 111 24.49 22.08 12.44
C LYS A 111 23.67 23.37 12.39
N ASN A 112 23.16 23.81 13.53
CA ASN A 112 22.36 25.03 13.70
C ASN A 112 21.08 25.06 12.86
N LYS A 113 20.51 23.90 12.54
CA LYS A 113 19.27 23.77 11.78
C LYS A 113 18.22 23.02 12.56
N THR A 114 16.97 23.44 12.41
CA THR A 114 15.82 22.69 12.92
C THR A 114 15.47 21.61 11.89
N ILE A 115 15.48 20.33 12.33
CA ILE A 115 15.09 19.21 11.46
C ILE A 115 13.92 18.50 12.13
N LYS A 116 12.79 18.43 11.44
CA LYS A 116 11.55 17.85 11.97
C LYS A 116 10.85 17.00 10.93
N ARG A 117 10.09 16.03 11.41
CA ARG A 117 9.13 15.26 10.62
C ARG A 117 7.83 16.05 10.51
N VAL A 118 7.24 16.00 9.33
CA VAL A 118 5.90 16.50 9.04
C VAL A 118 5.08 15.34 8.51
N VAL A 119 3.93 15.10 9.13
CA VAL A 119 3.06 13.97 8.80
C VAL A 119 1.66 14.50 8.50
N PHE A 120 1.09 14.03 7.40
CA PHE A 120 -0.30 14.28 7.01
C PHE A 120 -0.88 13.04 6.33
N SER A 121 -2.16 12.77 6.59
CA SER A 121 -2.86 11.60 6.03
C SER A 121 -3.40 11.84 4.63
N GLU A 122 -3.51 13.10 4.20
CA GLU A 122 -3.99 13.49 2.87
C GLU A 122 -3.23 14.71 2.34
N ILE A 123 -3.17 14.87 1.01
CA ILE A 123 -2.48 15.99 0.37
C ILE A 123 -3.47 17.10 0.05
N THR A 124 -4.12 17.63 1.06
CA THR A 124 -4.93 18.86 0.98
C THR A 124 -4.16 20.06 1.52
N LYS A 125 -4.54 21.26 1.11
CA LYS A 125 -3.87 22.50 1.57
C LYS A 125 -3.94 22.67 3.08
N SER A 126 -5.07 22.31 3.68
CA SER A 126 -5.30 22.38 5.13
C SER A 126 -4.44 21.36 5.89
N ALA A 127 -4.42 20.09 5.44
CA ALA A 127 -3.65 19.04 6.08
C ALA A 127 -2.13 19.30 6.00
N VAL A 128 -1.64 19.75 4.85
CA VAL A 128 -0.22 20.09 4.67
C VAL A 128 0.20 21.25 5.58
N LYS A 129 -0.60 22.33 5.65
CA LYS A 129 -0.31 23.46 6.55
C LYS A 129 -0.34 23.04 8.01
N ASN A 130 -1.38 22.31 8.42
CA ASN A 130 -1.47 21.81 9.79
C ASN A 130 -0.28 20.91 10.15
N GLY A 131 0.19 20.07 9.22
CA GLY A 131 1.38 19.25 9.44
C GLY A 131 2.67 20.08 9.62
N ILE A 132 2.84 21.16 8.84
CA ILE A 132 3.98 22.07 8.99
C ILE A 132 3.91 22.85 10.32
N ASP A 133 2.72 23.22 10.76
CA ASP A 133 2.52 23.96 12.01
C ASP A 133 2.67 23.04 13.25
N ASN A 134 2.49 21.72 13.09
CA ASN A 134 2.60 20.73 14.16
C ASN A 134 3.67 19.64 13.81
N PRO A 135 4.93 20.00 13.65
CA PRO A 135 5.97 19.05 13.30
C PRO A 135 6.37 18.22 14.53
N ARG A 136 6.84 16.99 14.31
CA ARG A 136 7.33 16.08 15.35
C ARG A 136 8.79 15.69 15.15
N ASP A 137 9.34 14.99 16.10
CA ASP A 137 10.63 14.32 15.92
C ASP A 137 10.50 13.03 15.09
N LEU A 138 11.64 12.51 14.64
CA LEU A 138 11.73 11.22 14.00
C LEU A 138 11.28 10.10 14.96
N ASP A 139 10.42 9.21 14.50
CA ASP A 139 10.01 8.03 15.28
C ASP A 139 11.04 6.91 15.13
N LYS A 140 11.85 6.76 16.15
CA LYS A 140 12.90 5.75 16.18
C LYS A 140 12.32 4.33 16.11
N SER A 141 11.16 4.06 16.69
CA SER A 141 10.54 2.75 16.69
C SER A 141 10.13 2.32 15.27
N LEU A 142 9.62 3.25 14.46
CA LEU A 142 9.31 3.00 13.05
C LEU A 142 10.59 2.77 12.21
N VAL A 143 11.66 3.51 12.48
CA VAL A 143 12.96 3.29 11.85
C VAL A 143 13.50 1.92 12.19
N ASP A 144 13.50 1.53 13.47
CA ASP A 144 13.97 0.23 13.94
C ASP A 144 13.14 -0.92 13.33
N ALA A 145 11.82 -0.75 13.22
CA ALA A 145 10.94 -1.71 12.55
C ALA A 145 11.26 -1.88 11.05
N TYR A 146 11.60 -0.78 10.36
CA TYR A 146 12.07 -0.82 8.98
C TYR A 146 13.41 -1.56 8.88
N LEU A 147 14.39 -1.21 9.73
CA LEU A 147 15.72 -1.83 9.73
C LEU A 147 15.63 -3.33 10.00
N ALA A 148 14.84 -3.76 11.00
CA ALA A 148 14.62 -5.16 11.30
C ALA A 148 14.05 -5.92 10.09
N ARG A 149 13.04 -5.35 9.43
CA ARG A 149 12.47 -5.94 8.22
C ARG A 149 13.50 -6.01 7.09
N ARG A 150 14.26 -4.92 6.86
CA ARG A 150 15.25 -4.87 5.78
C ARG A 150 16.36 -5.89 6.00
N ALA A 151 16.84 -6.04 7.25
CA ALA A 151 17.82 -7.07 7.61
C ALA A 151 17.27 -8.48 7.37
N LEU A 152 16.05 -8.75 7.83
CA LEU A 152 15.42 -10.05 7.68
C LEU A 152 15.24 -10.43 6.21
N ASP A 153 14.69 -9.53 5.37
CA ASP A 153 14.49 -9.79 3.94
C ASP A 153 15.82 -10.00 3.21
N TYR A 154 16.87 -9.24 3.57
CA TYR A 154 18.20 -9.40 3.03
C TYR A 154 18.82 -10.77 3.40
N LEU A 155 18.86 -11.08 4.68
CA LEU A 155 19.48 -12.33 5.18
C LEU A 155 18.72 -13.57 4.67
N PHE A 156 17.39 -13.51 4.64
CA PHE A 156 16.57 -14.59 4.10
C PHE A 156 16.89 -14.83 2.62
N GLY A 157 16.91 -13.78 1.80
CA GLY A 157 17.20 -13.87 0.37
C GLY A 157 18.61 -14.42 0.10
N PHE A 158 19.63 -13.89 0.75
CA PHE A 158 21.03 -14.30 0.55
C PHE A 158 21.31 -15.71 1.04
N ASN A 159 20.68 -16.18 2.12
CA ASN A 159 20.91 -17.52 2.66
C ASN A 159 20.10 -18.61 1.92
N LEU A 160 18.86 -18.33 1.53
CA LEU A 160 18.00 -19.35 0.94
C LEU A 160 18.08 -19.43 -0.59
N SER A 161 18.36 -18.34 -1.30
CA SER A 161 18.46 -18.38 -2.75
C SER A 161 19.54 -19.37 -3.25
N PRO A 162 20.74 -19.46 -2.66
CA PRO A 162 21.72 -20.47 -3.05
C PRO A 162 21.27 -21.92 -2.80
N VAL A 163 20.47 -22.17 -1.78
CA VAL A 163 19.88 -23.50 -1.52
C VAL A 163 18.87 -23.83 -2.63
N LEU A 164 18.04 -22.85 -3.00
CA LEU A 164 17.04 -23.00 -4.05
C LEU A 164 17.70 -23.31 -5.41
N TRP A 165 18.77 -22.60 -5.77
CA TRP A 165 19.51 -22.84 -7.03
C TRP A 165 20.07 -24.25 -7.14
N ARG A 166 20.51 -24.81 -6.02
CA ARG A 166 21.03 -26.19 -5.99
C ARG A 166 19.94 -27.26 -6.07
N LYS A 167 18.73 -26.95 -5.60
CA LYS A 167 17.63 -27.93 -5.48
C LYS A 167 16.64 -27.88 -6.63
N LEU A 168 16.44 -26.71 -7.24
CA LEU A 168 15.44 -26.47 -8.27
C LEU A 168 16.07 -25.76 -9.47
N PRO A 169 16.41 -26.48 -10.54
CA PRO A 169 16.93 -25.89 -11.78
C PRO A 169 15.97 -24.83 -12.33
N GLY A 170 16.51 -23.66 -12.68
CA GLY A 170 15.72 -22.53 -13.21
C GLY A 170 15.12 -21.59 -12.16
N ALA A 171 15.17 -21.95 -10.87
CA ALA A 171 14.77 -21.05 -9.80
C ALA A 171 15.72 -19.84 -9.70
N LYS A 172 15.16 -18.63 -9.53
CA LYS A 172 15.96 -17.40 -9.53
C LYS A 172 16.29 -16.90 -8.12
N SER A 173 15.31 -16.85 -7.24
CA SER A 173 15.52 -16.36 -5.87
C SER A 173 14.45 -16.87 -4.92
N ALA A 174 14.79 -16.93 -3.63
CA ALA A 174 13.86 -17.10 -2.53
C ALA A 174 13.65 -15.76 -1.82
N GLY A 175 12.43 -15.50 -1.35
CA GLY A 175 12.13 -14.30 -0.61
C GLY A 175 10.94 -14.54 0.32
N ARG A 176 10.97 -13.92 1.49
CA ARG A 176 9.97 -14.11 2.54
C ARG A 176 8.54 -13.82 2.06
N VAL A 177 8.34 -12.73 1.33
CA VAL A 177 7.04 -12.34 0.78
C VAL A 177 6.70 -13.15 -0.47
N GLN A 178 7.61 -13.25 -1.43
CA GLN A 178 7.37 -13.93 -2.71
C GLN A 178 7.10 -15.43 -2.54
N SER A 179 7.76 -16.11 -1.61
CA SER A 179 7.55 -17.53 -1.38
C SER A 179 6.18 -17.82 -0.78
N VAL A 180 5.70 -16.97 0.13
CA VAL A 180 4.33 -17.06 0.68
C VAL A 180 3.29 -16.76 -0.39
N ALA A 181 3.49 -15.72 -1.20
CA ALA A 181 2.57 -15.37 -2.29
C ALA A 181 2.45 -16.53 -3.31
N LEU A 182 3.59 -17.12 -3.70
CA LEU A 182 3.59 -18.28 -4.61
C LEU A 182 2.85 -19.46 -4.01
N ARG A 183 3.05 -19.74 -2.72
CA ARG A 183 2.33 -20.81 -2.03
C ARG A 183 0.81 -20.61 -2.08
N LEU A 184 0.33 -19.39 -1.76
CA LEU A 184 -1.10 -19.08 -1.81
C LEU A 184 -1.68 -19.24 -3.22
N ILE A 185 -0.93 -18.87 -4.26
CA ILE A 185 -1.33 -19.07 -5.66
C ILE A 185 -1.43 -20.56 -5.97
N CYS A 186 -0.42 -21.36 -5.61
CA CYS A 186 -0.41 -22.79 -5.87
C CYS A 186 -1.56 -23.50 -5.11
N GLU A 187 -1.79 -23.15 -3.84
CA GLU A 187 -2.91 -23.69 -3.05
C GLU A 187 -4.25 -23.38 -3.74
N ARG A 188 -4.40 -22.16 -4.27
CA ARG A 188 -5.62 -21.77 -5.00
C ARG A 188 -5.77 -22.52 -6.33
N GLU A 189 -4.69 -22.75 -7.07
CA GLU A 189 -4.72 -23.56 -8.30
C GLU A 189 -5.14 -24.99 -8.00
N VAL A 190 -4.63 -25.61 -6.94
CA VAL A 190 -5.05 -26.96 -6.52
C VAL A 190 -6.56 -26.99 -6.19
N GLU A 191 -7.10 -25.97 -5.54
CA GLU A 191 -8.54 -25.85 -5.31
C GLU A 191 -9.33 -25.74 -6.61
N ILE A 192 -8.81 -24.99 -7.60
CA ILE A 192 -9.46 -24.82 -8.90
C ILE A 192 -9.42 -26.12 -9.69
N GLU A 193 -8.27 -26.82 -9.73
CA GLU A 193 -8.11 -28.10 -10.43
C GLU A 193 -8.95 -29.22 -9.82
N SER A 194 -9.14 -29.19 -8.50
CA SER A 194 -9.98 -30.17 -7.78
C SER A 194 -11.47 -29.80 -7.71
N PHE A 195 -11.83 -28.63 -8.23
CA PHE A 195 -13.20 -28.15 -8.18
C PHE A 195 -14.11 -28.99 -9.07
N ASP A 196 -15.12 -29.64 -8.47
CA ASP A 196 -16.20 -30.34 -9.16
C ASP A 196 -17.38 -29.38 -9.42
N PRO A 197 -17.59 -28.93 -10.67
CA PRO A 197 -18.66 -27.99 -10.98
C PRO A 197 -20.01 -28.63 -10.82
N GLN A 198 -20.85 -28.07 -9.96
CA GLN A 198 -22.24 -28.52 -9.74
C GLN A 198 -23.22 -27.57 -10.43
N GLU A 199 -24.01 -28.11 -11.33
CA GLU A 199 -25.12 -27.41 -11.98
C GLU A 199 -26.19 -27.03 -10.98
N TYR A 200 -26.70 -25.83 -11.06
CA TYR A 200 -27.87 -25.40 -10.30
C TYR A 200 -28.74 -24.44 -11.11
N TRP A 201 -30.03 -24.47 -10.81
CA TRP A 201 -31.03 -23.64 -11.48
C TRP A 201 -31.74 -22.75 -10.47
N LYS A 202 -31.96 -21.48 -10.84
CA LYS A 202 -32.79 -20.55 -10.09
C LYS A 202 -34.06 -20.30 -10.87
N ILE A 203 -35.16 -20.27 -10.18
CA ILE A 203 -36.46 -19.98 -10.75
C ILE A 203 -36.88 -18.61 -10.26
N SER A 204 -37.11 -17.67 -11.19
CA SER A 204 -37.60 -16.33 -10.90
C SER A 204 -38.80 -16.01 -11.80
N ALA A 205 -39.68 -15.17 -11.32
CA ALA A 205 -40.83 -14.66 -12.07
C ALA A 205 -40.72 -13.14 -12.22
N ASN A 206 -40.97 -12.64 -13.42
CA ASN A 206 -41.16 -11.22 -13.66
C ASN A 206 -42.66 -10.94 -13.68
N ILE A 207 -43.15 -10.29 -12.65
CA ILE A 207 -44.57 -9.98 -12.44
C ILE A 207 -44.79 -8.53 -12.86
N HIS A 208 -45.73 -8.33 -13.78
CA HIS A 208 -46.14 -6.98 -14.22
C HIS A 208 -47.43 -6.58 -13.55
N ILE A 209 -47.41 -5.47 -12.85
CA ILE A 209 -48.58 -4.86 -12.23
C ILE A 209 -48.63 -3.40 -12.71
N ASP A 210 -49.63 -3.12 -13.51
CA ASP A 210 -49.78 -1.82 -14.21
C ASP A 210 -48.50 -1.45 -14.99
N LYS A 211 -47.82 -0.37 -14.56
CA LYS A 211 -46.56 0.12 -15.16
C LYS A 211 -45.29 -0.39 -14.43
N HIS A 212 -45.45 -1.22 -13.43
CA HIS A 212 -44.32 -1.70 -12.60
C HIS A 212 -44.01 -3.16 -12.89
N ALA A 213 -42.71 -3.47 -13.00
CA ALA A 213 -42.19 -4.83 -13.10
C ALA A 213 -41.52 -5.20 -11.76
N ILE A 214 -41.93 -6.30 -11.19
CA ILE A 214 -41.35 -6.84 -9.95
C ILE A 214 -40.70 -8.19 -10.26
N SER A 215 -39.44 -8.34 -9.93
CA SER A 215 -38.74 -9.63 -10.01
C SER A 215 -38.86 -10.36 -8.66
N ALA A 216 -39.41 -11.56 -8.69
CA ALA A 216 -39.59 -12.42 -7.53
C ALA A 216 -38.77 -13.70 -7.70
N ASN A 217 -38.09 -14.16 -6.65
CA ASN A 217 -37.36 -15.41 -6.64
C ASN A 217 -38.18 -16.51 -5.90
N LEU A 218 -38.17 -17.74 -6.43
CA LEU A 218 -38.75 -18.87 -5.74
C LEU A 218 -37.93 -19.22 -4.50
N THR A 219 -38.56 -19.11 -3.32
CA THR A 219 -37.91 -19.42 -2.02
C THR A 219 -38.44 -20.67 -1.36
N HIS A 220 -39.68 -21.07 -1.67
CA HIS A 220 -40.30 -22.28 -1.18
C HIS A 220 -41.13 -22.96 -2.29
N TYR A 221 -41.12 -24.27 -2.33
CA TYR A 221 -41.93 -25.07 -3.23
C TYR A 221 -42.56 -26.24 -2.46
N LYS A 222 -43.85 -26.42 -2.55
CA LYS A 222 -44.63 -27.43 -1.78
C LYS A 222 -44.33 -27.39 -0.28
N SER A 223 -44.24 -26.19 0.30
CA SER A 223 -43.92 -25.91 1.70
C SER A 223 -42.48 -26.20 2.12
N GLU A 224 -41.61 -26.64 1.20
CA GLU A 224 -40.20 -26.85 1.48
C GLU A 224 -39.36 -25.63 1.04
N LYS A 225 -38.41 -25.27 1.85
CA LYS A 225 -37.47 -24.19 1.54
C LYS A 225 -36.53 -24.60 0.42
N ILE A 226 -36.37 -23.74 -0.58
CA ILE A 226 -35.44 -23.95 -1.71
C ILE A 226 -34.05 -23.44 -1.30
N ASP A 227 -33.03 -24.28 -1.46
CA ASP A 227 -31.63 -23.93 -1.40
C ASP A 227 -31.02 -23.77 -2.80
N LYS A 228 -29.72 -23.45 -2.85
CA LYS A 228 -29.01 -23.25 -4.11
C LYS A 228 -29.05 -24.47 -5.03
N PHE A 229 -29.03 -25.68 -4.47
CA PHE A 229 -28.91 -26.95 -5.19
C PHE A 229 -30.18 -27.78 -5.22
N SER A 230 -31.31 -27.20 -4.85
CA SER A 230 -32.64 -27.93 -4.89
C SER A 230 -33.02 -28.33 -6.33
N PHE A 231 -32.58 -27.55 -7.31
CA PHE A 231 -32.76 -27.85 -8.75
C PHE A 231 -31.40 -28.02 -9.41
N ARG A 232 -30.98 -29.26 -9.66
CA ARG A 232 -29.66 -29.61 -10.18
C ARG A 232 -29.61 -29.83 -11.70
N ASN A 233 -30.75 -29.74 -12.38
CA ASN A 233 -30.84 -29.86 -13.83
C ASN A 233 -32.04 -29.10 -14.37
N GLU A 234 -32.00 -28.80 -15.67
CA GLU A 234 -33.01 -28.07 -16.39
C GLU A 234 -34.39 -28.75 -16.34
N SER A 235 -34.43 -30.06 -16.50
CA SER A 235 -35.68 -30.83 -16.52
C SER A 235 -36.47 -30.68 -15.19
N THR A 236 -35.79 -30.73 -14.07
CA THR A 236 -36.41 -30.52 -12.76
C THR A 236 -36.90 -29.09 -12.60
N ALA A 237 -36.09 -28.11 -13.00
CA ALA A 237 -36.46 -26.68 -12.95
C ALA A 237 -37.69 -26.40 -13.82
N ASN A 238 -37.73 -26.93 -15.05
CA ASN A 238 -38.85 -26.77 -16.00
C ASN A 238 -40.15 -27.43 -15.52
N LYS A 239 -40.08 -28.57 -14.85
CA LYS A 239 -41.27 -29.21 -14.22
C LYS A 239 -41.88 -28.27 -13.15
N VAL A 240 -41.04 -27.63 -12.36
CA VAL A 240 -41.51 -26.67 -11.34
C VAL A 240 -42.10 -25.42 -12.02
N VAL A 241 -41.43 -24.85 -13.01
CA VAL A 241 -41.98 -23.73 -13.80
C VAL A 241 -43.32 -24.06 -14.40
N SER A 242 -43.46 -25.23 -15.04
CA SER A 242 -44.72 -25.67 -15.62
C SER A 242 -45.86 -25.79 -14.58
N SER A 243 -45.55 -26.09 -13.32
CA SER A 243 -46.56 -26.14 -12.26
C SER A 243 -47.16 -24.79 -11.89
N PHE A 244 -46.56 -23.70 -12.32
CA PHE A 244 -47.06 -22.33 -12.09
C PHE A 244 -47.84 -21.75 -13.30
N HIS A 245 -47.86 -22.44 -14.44
CA HIS A 245 -48.70 -22.00 -15.57
C HIS A 245 -50.18 -21.95 -15.14
N ASP A 246 -50.83 -20.91 -15.57
CA ASP A 246 -52.27 -20.68 -15.29
C ASP A 246 -52.64 -20.58 -13.80
N LYS A 247 -51.66 -20.24 -12.94
CA LYS A 247 -51.90 -19.99 -11.52
C LYS A 247 -52.00 -18.52 -11.22
N ASN A 248 -52.94 -18.19 -10.32
CA ASN A 248 -53.03 -16.82 -9.78
C ASN A 248 -52.07 -16.64 -8.63
N PHE A 249 -51.34 -15.54 -8.69
CA PHE A 249 -50.41 -15.15 -7.63
C PHE A 249 -51.08 -14.14 -6.69
N LYS A 250 -50.86 -14.29 -5.39
CA LYS A 250 -51.42 -13.38 -4.37
C LYS A 250 -50.26 -12.82 -3.55
N LEU A 251 -50.24 -11.49 -3.38
CA LEU A 251 -49.39 -10.83 -2.42
C LEU A 251 -49.83 -11.15 -1.00
N ILE A 252 -48.98 -11.74 -0.18
CA ILE A 252 -49.32 -12.18 1.18
C ILE A 252 -48.86 -11.16 2.20
N ASP A 253 -47.66 -10.62 2.06
CA ASP A 253 -47.06 -9.71 3.03
C ASP A 253 -46.09 -8.70 2.37
N ILE A 254 -45.93 -7.55 2.98
CA ILE A 254 -44.94 -6.51 2.58
C ILE A 254 -44.15 -6.11 3.80
N THR A 255 -42.88 -6.45 3.80
CA THR A 255 -41.93 -6.00 4.83
C THR A 255 -41.03 -4.90 4.31
N LYS A 256 -41.08 -3.72 4.92
CA LYS A 256 -40.16 -2.60 4.62
C LYS A 256 -38.95 -2.66 5.54
N LYS A 257 -37.75 -2.78 4.97
CA LYS A 257 -36.49 -2.66 5.72
C LYS A 257 -35.78 -1.37 5.31
N PRO A 258 -35.36 -0.51 6.25
CA PRO A 258 -34.51 0.62 5.92
C PRO A 258 -33.17 0.08 5.39
N VAL A 259 -32.72 0.64 4.27
CA VAL A 259 -31.37 0.39 3.76
C VAL A 259 -30.50 1.50 4.35
N SER A 260 -29.54 1.13 5.19
CA SER A 260 -28.52 2.02 5.76
C SER A 260 -27.34 2.16 4.82
#